data_4c26a5a88cda5955b033f9cbfcba0492
#
_entry.id   4c26a5a88cda5955b033f9cbfcba0492
#
_cell.length_a   1.000
_cell.length_b   1.000
_cell.length_c   1.000
_cell.angle_alpha   90.00
_cell.angle_beta   90.00
_cell.angle_gamma   90.00
#
_symmetry.space_group_name_H-M   'P 1'
#
loop_
_entity.id
_entity.type
_entity.pdbx_description
1 polymer ?
#
loop_
_entity_poly.entity_id
_entity_poly.type
_entity_poly.pdbx_seq_one_letter_code
_entity_poly.pdbx_strand_id
1 'polypeptide(L)'
;MIEISQEAAAIWEQGTGKRYFVYDPKATFTVNLVFDQRQVRSMKRTENLKNLEQEKQLWLDENQKLLKLKQDSQQLHTQLELQKIKYQAQLNAYASAQKKYLNKSNTKNLNLLQEHTKLLNQQRDVLKILINDHDRNHQQIQVKTDELKQLHEQLTQSVDRFNQNFAPQLVHKGQFKGKQIFIYEFSSIDDLRLTLA
;
A
#
# COMPACT_ATOMS: atom_id res chain seq x y z
N MET A 1 -12.96 30.32 -18.11
CA MET A 1 -11.97 30.99 -18.97
C MET A 1 -11.64 32.40 -18.51
N ILE A 2 -12.63 33.29 -18.36
CA ILE A 2 -12.37 34.69 -17.95
C ILE A 2 -11.63 34.75 -16.61
N GLU A 3 -12.10 34.06 -15.60
CA GLU A 3 -11.46 33.98 -14.26
C GLU A 3 -10.00 33.49 -14.36
N ILE A 4 -9.77 32.40 -15.08
CA ILE A 4 -8.42 31.83 -15.25
C ILE A 4 -7.47 32.83 -15.94
N SER A 5 -7.99 33.56 -16.95
CA SER A 5 -7.17 34.58 -17.63
C SER A 5 -6.88 35.79 -16.73
N GLN A 6 -7.82 36.15 -15.84
CA GLN A 6 -7.65 37.23 -14.87
C GLN A 6 -6.63 36.82 -13.78
N GLU A 7 -6.68 35.57 -13.31
CA GLU A 7 -5.73 35.03 -12.34
C GLU A 7 -4.31 34.93 -12.94
N ALA A 8 -4.17 34.49 -14.20
CA ALA A 8 -2.91 34.50 -14.92
C ALA A 8 -2.36 35.93 -15.08
N ALA A 9 -3.21 36.89 -15.39
CA ALA A 9 -2.82 38.31 -15.46
C ALA A 9 -2.33 38.83 -14.10
N ALA A 10 -2.94 38.40 -12.98
CA ALA A 10 -2.51 38.76 -11.63
C ALA A 10 -1.10 38.21 -11.29
N ILE A 11 -0.75 37.02 -11.78
CA ILE A 11 0.61 36.46 -11.62
C ILE A 11 1.64 37.38 -12.28
N TRP A 12 1.38 37.84 -13.48
CA TRP A 12 2.22 38.82 -14.18
C TRP A 12 2.32 40.15 -13.43
N GLU A 13 1.21 40.66 -12.92
CA GLU A 13 1.16 41.91 -12.15
C GLU A 13 2.00 41.80 -10.88
N GLN A 14 1.88 40.68 -10.14
CA GLN A 14 2.69 40.43 -8.95
C GLN A 14 4.19 40.33 -9.27
N GLY A 15 4.57 39.63 -10.35
CA GLY A 15 5.96 39.41 -10.73
C GLY A 15 6.67 40.67 -11.27
N THR A 16 5.90 41.56 -11.90
CA THR A 16 6.47 42.74 -12.60
C THR A 16 6.15 44.08 -11.95
N GLY A 17 5.21 44.09 -11.01
CA GLY A 17 4.69 45.31 -10.38
C GLY A 17 3.87 46.22 -11.33
N LYS A 18 3.50 45.71 -12.51
CA LYS A 18 2.77 46.48 -13.52
C LYS A 18 1.58 45.70 -14.06
N ARG A 19 0.46 46.40 -14.27
CA ARG A 19 -0.75 45.83 -14.85
C ARG A 19 -0.68 45.83 -16.36
N TYR A 20 -0.46 44.69 -16.98
CA TYR A 20 -0.35 44.56 -18.44
C TYR A 20 -1.65 44.15 -19.12
N PHE A 21 -2.51 43.40 -18.41
CA PHE A 21 -3.70 42.81 -18.99
C PHE A 21 -4.94 43.24 -18.23
N VAL A 22 -5.95 43.63 -18.98
CA VAL A 22 -7.28 43.97 -18.47
C VAL A 22 -8.31 43.26 -19.35
N TYR A 23 -9.25 42.59 -18.71
CA TYR A 23 -10.35 41.97 -19.45
C TYR A 23 -11.24 43.07 -20.09
N ASP A 24 -11.41 42.97 -21.40
CA ASP A 24 -12.34 43.77 -22.18
C ASP A 24 -13.09 42.85 -23.16
N PRO A 25 -14.43 42.73 -23.06
CA PRO A 25 -15.22 41.89 -23.95
C PRO A 25 -15.21 42.35 -25.42
N LYS A 26 -14.77 43.58 -25.70
CA LYS A 26 -14.61 44.12 -27.05
C LYS A 26 -13.16 44.05 -27.57
N ALA A 27 -12.25 43.54 -26.79
CA ALA A 27 -10.84 43.41 -27.21
C ALA A 27 -10.71 42.46 -28.40
N THR A 28 -9.77 42.81 -29.29
CA THR A 28 -9.41 41.93 -30.41
C THR A 28 -8.37 40.89 -30.03
N PHE A 29 -7.84 40.95 -28.79
CA PHE A 29 -6.91 39.96 -28.24
C PHE A 29 -7.75 38.78 -27.71
N THR A 30 -7.41 37.55 -28.14
CA THR A 30 -8.18 36.38 -27.79
C THR A 30 -7.27 35.28 -27.20
N VAL A 31 -7.82 34.54 -26.24
CA VAL A 31 -7.22 33.29 -25.72
C VAL A 31 -8.08 32.13 -26.25
N ASN A 32 -7.46 31.24 -27.01
CA ASN A 32 -8.09 30.13 -27.66
C ASN A 32 -7.60 28.80 -27.05
N LEU A 33 -8.52 28.00 -26.51
CA LEU A 33 -8.22 26.62 -26.14
C LEU A 33 -8.38 25.75 -27.37
N VAL A 34 -7.33 25.05 -27.74
CA VAL A 34 -7.30 24.16 -28.88
C VAL A 34 -7.35 22.72 -28.39
N PHE A 35 -8.47 22.07 -28.60
CA PHE A 35 -8.66 20.64 -28.32
C PHE A 35 -8.16 19.82 -29.52
N ASP A 36 -6.90 19.44 -29.47
CA ASP A 36 -6.30 18.53 -30.45
C ASP A 36 -5.75 17.26 -29.80
N GLN A 37 -4.97 16.49 -30.54
CA GLN A 37 -4.38 15.24 -30.06
C GLN A 37 -3.46 15.41 -28.84
N ARG A 38 -2.86 16.59 -28.65
CA ARG A 38 -2.01 16.92 -27.51
C ARG A 38 -2.84 16.92 -26.23
N GLN A 39 -4.00 17.59 -26.25
CA GLN A 39 -4.92 17.62 -25.11
C GLN A 39 -5.47 16.23 -24.80
N VAL A 40 -5.88 15.46 -25.83
CA VAL A 40 -6.35 14.07 -25.65
C VAL A 40 -5.27 13.22 -25.00
N ARG A 41 -3.99 13.36 -25.44
CA ARG A 41 -2.88 12.62 -24.85
C ARG A 41 -2.65 13.02 -23.40
N SER A 42 -2.70 14.32 -23.07
CA SER A 42 -2.53 14.84 -21.72
C SER A 42 -3.62 14.28 -20.78
N MET A 43 -4.88 14.30 -21.21
CA MET A 43 -5.98 13.70 -20.44
C MET A 43 -5.78 12.21 -20.18
N LYS A 44 -5.43 11.44 -21.22
CA LYS A 44 -5.13 10.01 -21.08
C LYS A 44 -3.95 9.77 -20.15
N ARG A 45 -2.90 10.60 -20.22
CA ARG A 45 -1.75 10.51 -19.32
C ARG A 45 -2.17 10.72 -17.86
N THR A 46 -2.98 11.73 -17.59
CA THR A 46 -3.49 12.03 -16.23
C THR A 46 -4.35 10.89 -15.69
N GLU A 47 -5.23 10.32 -16.50
CA GLU A 47 -6.04 9.17 -16.12
C GLU A 47 -5.17 7.94 -15.82
N ASN A 48 -4.20 7.63 -16.66
CA ASN A 48 -3.29 6.51 -16.43
C ASN A 48 -2.41 6.72 -15.19
N LEU A 49 -1.96 7.94 -14.89
CA LEU A 49 -1.24 8.24 -13.66
C LEU A 49 -2.10 7.98 -12.42
N LYS A 50 -3.39 8.37 -12.47
CA LYS A 50 -4.32 8.09 -11.38
C LYS A 50 -4.48 6.58 -11.16
N ASN A 51 -4.60 5.81 -12.23
CA ASN A 51 -4.70 4.34 -12.14
C ASN A 51 -3.43 3.73 -11.55
N LEU A 52 -2.25 4.17 -11.98
CA LEU A 52 -0.96 3.72 -11.43
C LEU A 52 -0.84 4.04 -9.92
N GLU A 53 -1.30 5.21 -9.49
CA GLU A 53 -1.28 5.55 -8.07
C GLU A 53 -2.23 4.66 -7.25
N GLN A 54 -3.38 4.29 -7.80
CA GLN A 54 -4.30 3.33 -7.17
C GLN A 54 -3.69 1.92 -7.07
N GLU A 55 -3.07 1.43 -8.15
CA GLU A 55 -2.37 0.13 -8.14
C GLU A 55 -1.22 0.12 -7.13
N LYS A 56 -0.44 1.18 -7.06
CA LYS A 56 0.64 1.36 -6.09
C LYS A 56 0.10 1.37 -4.66
N GLN A 57 -0.99 2.09 -4.39
CA GLN A 57 -1.59 2.13 -3.06
C GLN A 57 -2.10 0.76 -2.64
N LEU A 58 -2.75 0.02 -3.54
CA LEU A 58 -3.18 -1.35 -3.28
C LEU A 58 -1.98 -2.25 -2.89
N TRP A 59 -0.88 -2.16 -3.64
CA TRP A 59 0.34 -2.92 -3.31
C TRP A 59 0.90 -2.55 -1.93
N LEU A 60 0.92 -1.27 -1.58
CA LEU A 60 1.39 -0.79 -0.27
C LEU A 60 0.51 -1.32 0.87
N ASP A 61 -0.81 -1.29 0.70
CA ASP A 61 -1.76 -1.77 1.71
C ASP A 61 -1.62 -3.28 1.94
N GLU A 62 -1.49 -4.07 0.87
CA GLU A 62 -1.29 -5.51 0.97
C GLU A 62 0.08 -5.87 1.57
N ASN A 63 1.12 -5.08 1.27
CA ASN A 63 2.44 -5.25 1.88
C ASN A 63 2.40 -4.98 3.40
N GLN A 64 1.66 -3.96 3.85
CA GLN A 64 1.48 -3.70 5.28
C GLN A 64 0.75 -4.85 5.98
N LYS A 65 -0.29 -5.43 5.35
CA LYS A 65 -0.99 -6.61 5.87
C LYS A 65 -0.05 -7.81 6.02
N LEU A 66 0.80 -8.05 5.02
CA LEU A 66 1.80 -9.13 5.08
C LEU A 66 2.81 -8.90 6.20
N LEU A 67 3.29 -7.67 6.39
CA LEU A 67 4.23 -7.33 7.48
C LEU A 67 3.59 -7.61 8.85
N LYS A 68 2.33 -7.21 9.05
CA LYS A 68 1.59 -7.50 10.28
C LYS A 68 1.45 -9.00 10.50
N LEU A 69 1.05 -9.75 9.49
CA LEU A 69 0.90 -11.21 9.58
C LEU A 69 2.23 -11.90 9.95
N LYS A 70 3.35 -11.42 9.43
CA LYS A 70 4.69 -11.92 9.81
C LYS A 70 5.03 -11.61 11.26
N GLN A 71 4.68 -10.44 11.77
CA GLN A 71 4.88 -10.09 13.19
C GLN A 71 4.03 -10.97 14.10
N ASP A 72 2.75 -11.17 13.76
CA ASP A 72 1.84 -12.03 14.53
C ASP A 72 2.35 -13.49 14.53
N SER A 73 2.85 -13.98 13.39
CA SER A 73 3.46 -15.30 13.28
C SER A 73 4.72 -15.46 14.13
N GLN A 74 5.56 -14.41 14.22
CA GLN A 74 6.74 -14.43 15.08
C GLN A 74 6.37 -14.49 16.58
N GLN A 75 5.33 -13.78 16.98
CA GLN A 75 4.81 -13.84 18.36
C GLN A 75 4.26 -15.23 18.68
N LEU A 76 3.48 -15.80 17.76
CA LEU A 76 2.95 -17.14 17.89
C LEU A 76 4.04 -18.21 17.97
N HIS A 77 5.10 -18.09 17.16
CA HIS A 77 6.28 -18.94 17.23
C HIS A 77 6.94 -18.89 18.61
N THR A 78 7.11 -17.69 19.16
CA THR A 78 7.67 -17.51 20.51
C THR A 78 6.81 -18.16 21.59
N GLN A 79 5.49 -18.01 21.49
CA GLN A 79 4.54 -18.68 22.42
C GLN A 79 4.60 -20.20 22.30
N LEU A 80 4.69 -20.72 21.09
CA LEU A 80 4.80 -22.16 20.81
C LEU A 80 6.08 -22.73 21.45
N GLU A 81 7.24 -22.06 21.29
CA GLU A 81 8.49 -22.52 21.88
C GLU A 81 8.45 -22.49 23.42
N LEU A 82 7.91 -21.42 24.02
CA LEU A 82 7.71 -21.36 25.47
C LEU A 82 6.80 -22.48 25.97
N GLN A 83 5.73 -22.81 25.26
CA GLN A 83 4.81 -23.87 25.62
C GLN A 83 5.44 -25.26 25.47
N LYS A 84 6.27 -25.48 24.45
CA LYS A 84 7.06 -26.72 24.30
C LYS A 84 7.99 -26.95 25.50
N ILE A 85 8.69 -25.90 25.93
CA ILE A 85 9.59 -25.95 27.10
C ILE A 85 8.80 -26.31 28.36
N LYS A 86 7.63 -25.68 28.59
CA LYS A 86 6.77 -25.97 29.74
C LYS A 86 6.26 -27.42 29.72
N TYR A 87 5.81 -27.87 28.55
CA TYR A 87 5.33 -29.24 28.38
C TYR A 87 6.46 -30.27 28.66
N GLN A 88 7.67 -30.03 28.15
CA GLN A 88 8.80 -30.89 28.39
C GLN A 88 9.22 -30.94 29.87
N ALA A 89 9.21 -29.79 30.56
CA ALA A 89 9.46 -29.73 31.99
C ALA A 89 8.44 -30.56 32.80
N GLN A 90 7.16 -30.47 32.42
CA GLN A 90 6.10 -31.27 33.05
C GLN A 90 6.19 -32.76 32.75
N LEU A 91 6.57 -33.13 31.53
CA LEU A 91 6.86 -34.53 31.20
C LEU A 91 7.96 -35.12 32.11
N ASN A 92 9.05 -34.37 32.29
CA ASN A 92 10.14 -34.75 33.15
C ASN A 92 9.71 -34.88 34.62
N ALA A 93 8.88 -33.93 35.11
CA ALA A 93 8.32 -33.98 36.46
C ALA A 93 7.41 -35.16 36.66
N TYR A 94 6.52 -35.46 35.67
CA TYR A 94 5.65 -36.63 35.70
C TYR A 94 6.43 -37.93 35.72
N ALA A 95 7.45 -38.08 34.85
CA ALA A 95 8.30 -39.26 34.80
C ALA A 95 9.02 -39.50 36.14
N SER A 96 9.51 -38.44 36.79
CA SER A 96 10.14 -38.48 38.10
C SER A 96 9.16 -38.89 39.20
N ALA A 97 7.94 -38.30 39.18
CA ALA A 97 6.87 -38.67 40.10
C ALA A 97 6.43 -40.12 39.92
N GLN A 98 6.31 -40.61 38.70
CA GLN A 98 5.96 -41.98 38.38
C GLN A 98 6.97 -42.95 38.95
N LYS A 99 8.28 -42.76 38.79
CA LYS A 99 9.32 -43.58 39.35
C LYS A 99 9.26 -43.63 40.88
N LYS A 100 8.98 -42.50 41.53
CA LYS A 100 8.88 -42.37 42.99
C LYS A 100 7.64 -43.06 43.59
N TYR A 101 6.51 -42.98 42.91
CA TYR A 101 5.20 -43.42 43.43
C TYR A 101 4.83 -44.85 43.05
N LEU A 102 5.34 -45.41 41.94
CA LEU A 102 5.12 -46.78 41.58
C LEU A 102 5.64 -47.78 42.66
N ASN A 103 6.76 -47.40 43.33
CA ASN A 103 7.33 -48.21 44.40
C ASN A 103 6.61 -48.06 45.78
N LYS A 104 5.67 -47.10 45.93
CA LYS A 104 4.90 -46.82 47.16
C LYS A 104 3.45 -46.57 46.80
N SER A 105 2.77 -47.61 46.35
CA SER A 105 1.38 -47.52 45.93
C SER A 105 0.46 -47.26 47.13
N ASN A 106 -0.03 -45.98 47.24
CA ASN A 106 -1.13 -45.62 48.11
C ASN A 106 -2.10 -44.69 47.34
N THR A 107 -3.34 -44.57 47.83
CA THR A 107 -4.38 -43.79 47.18
C THR A 107 -3.98 -42.33 46.93
N LYS A 108 -3.22 -41.70 47.81
CA LYS A 108 -2.70 -40.34 47.69
C LYS A 108 -1.75 -40.17 46.50
N ASN A 109 -0.87 -41.13 46.30
CA ASN A 109 0.10 -41.12 45.19
C ASN A 109 -0.57 -41.36 43.85
N LEU A 110 -1.60 -42.19 43.79
CA LEU A 110 -2.42 -42.40 42.58
C LEU A 110 -3.17 -41.11 42.18
N ASN A 111 -3.77 -40.41 43.12
CA ASN A 111 -4.46 -39.14 42.85
C ASN A 111 -3.49 -38.08 42.32
N LEU A 112 -2.28 -37.94 42.86
CA LEU A 112 -1.27 -37.04 42.37
C LEU A 112 -0.82 -37.37 40.95
N LEU A 113 -0.64 -38.63 40.60
CA LEU A 113 -0.32 -39.06 39.23
C LEU A 113 -1.46 -38.75 38.25
N GLN A 114 -2.74 -38.94 38.69
CA GLN A 114 -3.90 -38.57 37.89
C GLN A 114 -3.97 -37.06 37.61
N GLU A 115 -3.70 -36.23 38.63
CA GLU A 115 -3.64 -34.77 38.47
C GLU A 115 -2.52 -34.35 37.47
N HIS A 116 -1.32 -34.90 37.58
CA HIS A 116 -0.24 -34.70 36.64
C HIS A 116 -0.62 -35.13 35.22
N THR A 117 -1.29 -36.27 35.06
CA THR A 117 -1.76 -36.75 33.74
C THR A 117 -2.79 -35.82 33.15
N LYS A 118 -3.73 -35.32 33.95
CA LYS A 118 -4.74 -34.34 33.50
C LYS A 118 -4.07 -33.06 33.02
N LEU A 119 -3.09 -32.52 33.76
CA LEU A 119 -2.38 -31.32 33.41
C LEU A 119 -1.52 -31.48 32.11
N LEU A 120 -0.85 -32.63 31.95
CA LEU A 120 -0.13 -32.96 30.71
C LEU A 120 -1.08 -33.05 29.50
N ASN A 121 -2.25 -33.64 29.65
CA ASN A 121 -3.22 -33.70 28.57
C ASN A 121 -3.71 -32.29 28.18
N GLN A 122 -4.01 -31.44 29.15
CA GLN A 122 -4.40 -30.07 28.90
C GLN A 122 -3.30 -29.29 28.15
N GLN A 123 -2.04 -29.40 28.57
CA GLN A 123 -0.93 -28.74 27.91
C GLN A 123 -0.66 -29.28 26.51
N ARG A 124 -0.80 -30.59 26.30
CA ARG A 124 -0.72 -31.21 24.98
C ARG A 124 -1.78 -30.66 24.05
N ASP A 125 -3.02 -30.48 24.53
CA ASP A 125 -4.11 -29.96 23.70
C ASP A 125 -3.88 -28.49 23.35
N VAL A 126 -3.36 -27.67 24.28
CA VAL A 126 -2.91 -26.31 23.98
C VAL A 126 -1.80 -26.29 22.92
N LEU A 127 -0.81 -27.18 23.05
CA LEU A 127 0.28 -27.30 22.07
C LEU A 127 -0.25 -27.66 20.68
N LYS A 128 -1.21 -28.58 20.57
CA LYS A 128 -1.82 -28.94 19.28
C LYS A 128 -2.48 -27.74 18.63
N ILE A 129 -3.21 -26.93 19.39
CA ILE A 129 -3.86 -25.71 18.87
C ILE A 129 -2.80 -24.74 18.36
N LEU A 130 -1.76 -24.46 19.16
CA LEU A 130 -0.70 -23.55 18.77
C LEU A 130 0.07 -24.02 17.53
N ILE A 131 0.32 -25.31 17.39
CA ILE A 131 0.95 -25.89 16.19
C ILE A 131 0.06 -25.67 14.97
N ASN A 132 -1.22 -25.99 15.06
CA ASN A 132 -2.15 -25.82 13.95
C ASN A 132 -2.27 -24.34 13.55
N ASP A 133 -2.33 -23.42 14.51
CA ASP A 133 -2.40 -21.99 14.25
C ASP A 133 -1.10 -21.48 13.61
N HIS A 134 0.06 -21.97 14.06
CA HIS A 134 1.35 -21.64 13.49
C HIS A 134 1.45 -22.11 12.02
N ASP A 135 1.05 -23.36 11.74
CA ASP A 135 1.09 -23.91 10.38
C ASP A 135 0.12 -23.17 9.46
N ARG A 136 -1.06 -22.84 9.95
CA ARG A 136 -2.05 -22.02 9.21
C ARG A 136 -1.50 -20.64 8.89
N ASN A 137 -0.90 -19.95 9.86
CA ASN A 137 -0.28 -18.65 9.64
C ASN A 137 0.85 -18.74 8.62
N HIS A 138 1.67 -19.78 8.68
CA HIS A 138 2.75 -19.98 7.72
C HIS A 138 2.22 -20.14 6.29
N GLN A 139 1.17 -20.92 6.10
CA GLN A 139 0.48 -21.05 4.81
C GLN A 139 -0.10 -19.72 4.32
N GLN A 140 -0.74 -18.95 5.21
CA GLN A 140 -1.28 -17.63 4.86
C GLN A 140 -0.18 -16.65 4.44
N ILE A 141 0.96 -16.64 5.13
CA ILE A 141 2.13 -15.82 4.75
C ILE A 141 2.64 -16.19 3.37
N GLN A 142 2.70 -17.48 3.05
CA GLN A 142 3.15 -17.94 1.75
C GLN A 142 2.20 -17.48 0.63
N VAL A 143 0.90 -17.71 0.78
CA VAL A 143 -0.12 -17.28 -0.18
C VAL A 143 -0.07 -15.75 -0.37
N LYS A 144 -0.02 -14.99 0.74
CA LYS A 144 0.05 -13.53 0.67
C LYS A 144 1.34 -13.01 0.01
N THR A 145 2.44 -13.72 0.21
CA THR A 145 3.73 -13.38 -0.43
C THR A 145 3.63 -13.56 -1.95
N ASP A 146 3.01 -14.65 -2.40
CA ASP A 146 2.83 -14.92 -3.83
C ASP A 146 1.85 -13.93 -4.47
N GLU A 147 0.74 -13.60 -3.81
CA GLU A 147 -0.20 -12.56 -4.25
C GLU A 147 0.50 -11.19 -4.40
N LEU A 148 1.29 -10.80 -3.41
CA LEU A 148 2.02 -9.53 -3.43
C LEU A 148 3.07 -9.47 -4.54
N LYS A 149 3.71 -10.59 -4.84
CA LYS A 149 4.64 -10.71 -5.96
C LYS A 149 3.92 -10.49 -7.30
N GLN A 150 2.74 -11.11 -7.49
CA GLN A 150 1.94 -10.92 -8.69
C GLN A 150 1.49 -9.45 -8.84
N LEU A 151 1.03 -8.81 -7.75
CA LEU A 151 0.67 -7.40 -7.76
C LEU A 151 1.86 -6.51 -8.13
N HIS A 152 3.04 -6.81 -7.63
CA HIS A 152 4.27 -6.08 -7.98
C HIS A 152 4.63 -6.23 -9.47
N GLU A 153 4.51 -7.43 -10.02
CA GLU A 153 4.75 -7.69 -11.44
C GLU A 153 3.74 -6.93 -12.32
N GLN A 154 2.45 -6.91 -11.93
CA GLN A 154 1.41 -6.15 -12.62
C GLN A 154 1.69 -4.64 -12.60
N LEU A 155 2.04 -4.09 -11.42
CA LEU A 155 2.39 -2.68 -11.27
C LEU A 155 3.61 -2.32 -12.14
N THR A 156 4.63 -3.16 -12.15
CA THR A 156 5.82 -2.96 -12.99
C THR A 156 5.45 -2.91 -14.48
N GLN A 157 4.63 -3.85 -14.96
CA GLN A 157 4.15 -3.85 -16.33
C GLN A 157 3.28 -2.62 -16.66
N SER A 158 2.48 -2.14 -15.71
CA SER A 158 1.68 -0.93 -15.88
C SER A 158 2.56 0.32 -15.98
N VAL A 159 3.61 0.41 -15.17
CA VAL A 159 4.62 1.49 -15.24
C VAL A 159 5.36 1.46 -16.58
N ASP A 160 5.78 0.28 -17.05
CA ASP A 160 6.49 0.14 -18.32
C ASP A 160 5.61 0.57 -19.50
N ARG A 161 4.35 0.13 -19.51
CA ARG A 161 3.35 0.55 -20.52
C ARG A 161 3.11 2.05 -20.48
N PHE A 162 3.01 2.63 -19.28
CA PHE A 162 2.88 4.08 -19.13
C PHE A 162 4.09 4.81 -19.71
N ASN A 163 5.29 4.39 -19.39
CA ASN A 163 6.53 5.01 -19.88
C ASN A 163 6.67 4.90 -21.40
N GLN A 164 6.26 3.77 -21.99
CA GLN A 164 6.25 3.58 -23.45
C GLN A 164 5.24 4.51 -24.14
N ASN A 165 4.02 4.62 -23.59
CA ASN A 165 2.94 5.38 -24.21
C ASN A 165 3.08 6.90 -23.99
N PHE A 166 3.67 7.31 -22.86
CA PHE A 166 3.75 8.70 -22.44
C PHE A 166 5.20 9.16 -22.21
N ALA A 167 6.15 8.62 -22.97
CA ALA A 167 7.53 9.09 -22.96
C ALA A 167 7.59 10.62 -23.08
N PRO A 168 8.52 11.30 -22.38
CA PRO A 168 8.66 12.74 -22.45
C PRO A 168 8.80 13.20 -23.90
N GLN A 169 7.94 14.11 -24.32
CA GLN A 169 8.02 14.76 -25.63
C GLN A 169 8.12 16.26 -25.40
N LEU A 170 8.96 16.90 -26.22
CA LEU A 170 9.02 18.35 -26.24
C LEU A 170 7.79 18.84 -27.01
N VAL A 171 6.77 19.29 -26.28
CA VAL A 171 5.56 19.84 -26.88
C VAL A 171 5.40 21.30 -26.45
N HIS A 172 5.01 22.16 -27.39
CA HIS A 172 4.63 23.51 -27.06
C HIS A 172 3.23 23.47 -26.44
N LYS A 173 3.12 23.83 -25.16
CA LYS A 173 1.84 23.92 -24.44
C LYS A 173 1.00 25.10 -24.92
N GLY A 174 1.63 26.17 -25.37
CA GLY A 174 0.98 27.34 -25.89
C GLY A 174 1.77 28.02 -26.99
N GLN A 175 1.10 28.85 -27.77
CA GLN A 175 1.69 29.67 -28.82
C GLN A 175 1.04 31.04 -28.85
N PHE A 176 1.86 32.08 -28.93
CA PHE A 176 1.41 33.45 -29.21
C PHE A 176 1.57 33.74 -30.72
N LYS A 177 0.50 34.20 -31.34
CA LYS A 177 0.50 34.59 -32.76
C LYS A 177 -0.31 35.86 -32.97
N GLY A 178 0.37 36.95 -33.17
CA GLY A 178 -0.24 38.28 -33.38
C GLY A 178 -1.01 38.74 -32.12
N LYS A 179 -2.34 38.77 -32.18
CA LYS A 179 -3.24 39.15 -31.06
C LYS A 179 -3.96 37.95 -30.44
N GLN A 180 -3.38 36.74 -30.64
CA GLN A 180 -4.03 35.53 -30.22
C GLN A 180 -3.06 34.66 -29.42
N ILE A 181 -3.51 34.11 -28.29
CA ILE A 181 -2.86 33.02 -27.56
C ILE A 181 -3.62 31.73 -27.87
N PHE A 182 -2.88 30.71 -28.26
CA PHE A 182 -3.40 29.35 -28.45
C PHE A 182 -2.83 28.45 -27.38
N ILE A 183 -3.69 27.76 -26.64
CA ILE A 183 -3.30 26.76 -25.64
C ILE A 183 -3.70 25.39 -26.16
N TYR A 184 -2.71 24.51 -26.27
CA TYR A 184 -2.83 23.19 -26.88
C TYR A 184 -2.87 22.06 -25.87
N GLU A 185 -2.24 22.25 -24.71
CA GLU A 185 -2.11 21.19 -23.71
C GLU A 185 -2.15 21.76 -22.30
N PHE A 186 -3.03 21.20 -21.48
CA PHE A 186 -3.07 21.44 -20.03
C PHE A 186 -3.59 20.20 -19.31
N SER A 187 -3.04 19.87 -18.15
CA SER A 187 -3.43 18.72 -17.36
C SER A 187 -4.42 19.06 -16.25
N SER A 188 -4.48 20.31 -15.87
CA SER A 188 -5.35 20.83 -14.81
C SER A 188 -5.66 22.31 -15.03
N ILE A 189 -6.56 22.87 -14.25
CA ILE A 189 -6.84 24.32 -14.24
C ILE A 189 -5.59 25.10 -13.81
N ASP A 190 -4.82 24.58 -12.85
CA ASP A 190 -3.58 25.21 -12.41
C ASP A 190 -2.49 25.19 -13.49
N ASP A 191 -2.38 24.09 -14.23
CA ASP A 191 -1.46 24.01 -15.38
C ASP A 191 -1.89 24.97 -16.51
N LEU A 192 -3.18 25.11 -16.75
CA LEU A 192 -3.72 26.09 -17.69
C LEU A 192 -3.41 27.54 -17.26
N ARG A 193 -3.60 27.85 -15.97
CA ARG A 193 -3.27 29.14 -15.37
C ARG A 193 -1.80 29.51 -15.54
N LEU A 194 -0.89 28.56 -15.23
CA LEU A 194 0.54 28.74 -15.39
C LEU A 194 0.98 28.82 -16.86
N THR A 195 0.29 28.16 -17.77
CA THR A 195 0.59 28.23 -19.22
C THR A 195 0.19 29.59 -19.81
N LEU A 196 -0.79 30.26 -19.22
CA LEU A 196 -1.20 31.61 -19.61
C LEU A 196 -0.34 32.71 -18.97
N ALA A 197 0.22 32.44 -17.80
CA ALA A 197 1.13 33.35 -17.11
C ALA A 197 2.53 33.32 -17.70
#